data_de044920297532741fd99db86c63d00f
#
_entry.id   de044920297532741fd99db86c63d00f
#
_cell.length_a   1.000
_cell.length_b   1.000
_cell.length_c   1.000
_cell.angle_alpha   90.00
_cell.angle_beta   90.00
_cell.angle_gamma   90.00
#
_symmetry.space_group_name_H-M   'P 1'
#
loop_
_entity.id
_entity.type
_entity.pdbx_description
1 polymer ?
#
loop_
_entity_poly.entity_id
_entity_poly.type
_entity_poly.pdbx_seq_one_letter_code
_entity_poly.pdbx_strand_id
1 'polypeptide(L)'
;RLANEAMDAAAQADLRVDKVAVPVTEAARVAAAEAPAQSVGGPGWTGAVGTPTRLLLLRHGQTELSAQRRYSGRGNPPLNEVGWRQAGLAARYLTERRGIAAVYSSPLQRAYDTATTAARALGADVTVDEDLIETDFGAWDGLTFAEAAARDPELHRRWLYDTGALPPGGESFDDVLRRVRRFRDRVVGAHEGKNVLVVSHVTPIKLLLRMALDAGSGILYRLHLDLASLSIAEFYPDGASSVRLVNQTGYLG
;
A
#
# COMPACT_ATOMS: atom_id res chain seq x y z
N ARG A 1 3.88 -19.29 -23.93
CA ARG A 1 3.50 -20.56 -23.26
C ARG A 1 4.24 -20.71 -21.92
N LEU A 2 5.55 -20.47 -21.87
CA LEU A 2 6.36 -20.64 -20.66
C LEU A 2 6.06 -19.58 -19.54
N ALA A 3 5.55 -18.42 -19.86
CA ALA A 3 5.22 -17.39 -18.86
C ALA A 3 3.87 -17.65 -18.15
N ASN A 4 2.94 -18.32 -18.76
CA ASN A 4 1.65 -18.67 -18.14
C ASN A 4 1.76 -19.88 -17.19
N GLU A 5 2.65 -20.83 -17.50
CA GLU A 5 2.85 -22.02 -16.66
C GLU A 5 3.57 -21.70 -15.34
N ALA A 6 4.40 -20.64 -15.32
CA ALA A 6 5.08 -20.21 -14.10
C ALA A 6 4.16 -19.46 -13.09
N MET A 7 3.06 -18.89 -13.57
CA MET A 7 2.08 -18.21 -12.70
C MET A 7 1.07 -19.17 -12.07
N ASP A 8 0.73 -20.26 -12.74
CA ASP A 8 -0.17 -21.29 -12.18
C ASP A 8 0.51 -22.22 -11.17
N ALA A 9 1.81 -22.46 -11.32
CA ALA A 9 2.57 -23.30 -10.38
C ALA A 9 2.77 -22.63 -9.01
N ALA A 10 2.77 -21.30 -8.92
CA ALA A 10 2.91 -20.58 -7.65
C ALA A 10 1.62 -20.55 -6.81
N ALA A 11 0.47 -20.88 -7.41
CA ALA A 11 -0.83 -20.87 -6.74
C ALA A 11 -1.21 -22.20 -6.05
N GLN A 12 -0.43 -23.27 -6.25
CA GLN A 12 -0.75 -24.61 -5.73
C GLN A 12 0.28 -25.23 -4.79
N ALA A 13 1.29 -24.48 -4.33
CA ALA A 13 2.19 -24.96 -3.30
C ALA A 13 1.54 -24.77 -1.92
N ASP A 14 0.75 -25.74 -1.51
CA ASP A 14 0.23 -25.88 -0.14
C ASP A 14 1.40 -26.32 0.77
N LEU A 15 2.15 -25.36 1.29
CA LEU A 15 3.19 -25.60 2.29
C LEU A 15 2.52 -25.89 3.64
N ARG A 16 2.27 -27.15 3.92
CA ARG A 16 2.05 -27.62 5.28
C ARG A 16 3.31 -27.38 6.10
N VAL A 17 3.34 -26.25 6.77
CA VAL A 17 4.31 -26.04 7.85
C VAL A 17 3.72 -26.63 9.11
N ASP A 18 4.27 -27.76 9.56
CA ASP A 18 3.95 -28.32 10.88
C ASP A 18 4.27 -27.26 11.94
N LYS A 19 3.23 -26.78 12.63
CA LYS A 19 3.34 -25.84 13.73
C LYS A 19 3.97 -26.58 14.92
N VAL A 20 5.27 -26.54 15.04
CA VAL A 20 5.94 -26.87 16.29
C VAL A 20 5.70 -25.70 17.26
N ALA A 21 4.73 -25.83 18.14
CA ALA A 21 4.50 -24.86 19.20
C ALA A 21 5.65 -24.99 20.22
N VAL A 22 6.57 -24.04 20.23
CA VAL A 22 7.56 -23.89 21.30
C VAL A 22 6.84 -23.25 22.49
N PRO A 23 6.81 -23.86 23.67
CA PRO A 23 6.17 -23.26 24.84
C PRO A 23 6.95 -22.01 25.26
N VAL A 24 6.29 -20.86 25.18
CA VAL A 24 6.80 -19.58 25.70
C VAL A 24 6.68 -19.65 27.22
N THR A 25 7.79 -19.63 27.93
CA THR A 25 7.82 -19.67 29.40
C THR A 25 7.25 -18.36 29.97
N GLU A 26 6.65 -18.43 31.17
CA GLU A 26 6.10 -17.27 31.91
C GLU A 26 7.13 -16.15 32.08
N ALA A 27 8.40 -16.47 32.24
CA ALA A 27 9.52 -15.54 32.34
C ALA A 27 9.70 -14.71 31.03
N ALA A 28 9.43 -15.28 29.86
CA ALA A 28 9.51 -14.57 28.58
C ALA A 28 8.32 -13.62 28.38
N ARG A 29 7.15 -13.91 28.98
CA ARG A 29 5.98 -13.00 28.98
C ARG A 29 6.17 -11.80 29.89
N VAL A 30 6.77 -11.99 31.07
CA VAL A 30 7.06 -10.89 32.02
C VAL A 30 8.13 -9.97 31.46
N ALA A 31 9.18 -10.49 30.83
CA ALA A 31 10.23 -9.68 30.20
C ALA A 31 9.74 -8.85 29.01
N ALA A 32 8.71 -9.33 28.30
CA ALA A 32 8.09 -8.58 27.19
C ALA A 32 7.15 -7.45 27.66
N ALA A 33 6.67 -7.50 28.93
CA ALA A 33 5.78 -6.51 29.52
C ALA A 33 6.51 -5.32 30.17
N GLU A 34 7.80 -5.47 30.54
CA GLU A 34 8.59 -4.49 31.26
C GLU A 34 9.62 -3.73 30.41
N ALA A 35 9.74 -4.03 29.12
CA ALA A 35 10.63 -3.26 28.27
C ALA A 35 10.05 -1.83 28.08
N PRO A 36 10.74 -0.77 28.53
CA PRO A 36 10.32 0.61 28.21
C PRO A 36 10.25 0.70 26.68
N ALA A 37 9.24 1.42 26.17
CA ALA A 37 9.16 1.74 24.75
C ALA A 37 10.46 2.45 24.36
N GLN A 38 11.43 1.68 23.90
CA GLN A 38 12.67 2.22 23.38
C GLN A 38 12.26 3.10 22.20
N SER A 39 12.61 4.39 22.29
CA SER A 39 12.65 5.25 21.13
C SER A 39 13.47 4.50 20.07
N VAL A 40 12.79 3.94 19.07
CA VAL A 40 13.46 3.22 18.00
C VAL A 40 14.27 4.25 17.26
N GLY A 41 15.53 4.40 17.64
CA GLY A 41 16.52 5.12 16.85
C GLY A 41 16.42 4.62 15.41
N GLY A 42 16.75 5.47 14.46
CA GLY A 42 16.69 5.15 13.03
C GLY A 42 17.30 3.78 12.73
N PRO A 43 17.03 3.20 11.56
CA PRO A 43 17.60 1.92 11.20
C PRO A 43 19.10 2.00 11.37
N GLY A 44 19.67 1.20 12.29
CA GLY A 44 21.08 1.28 12.69
C GLY A 44 22.10 1.14 11.56
N TRP A 45 21.63 0.88 10.35
CA TRP A 45 22.41 0.72 9.13
C TRP A 45 22.64 2.02 8.35
N THR A 46 21.70 2.99 8.41
CA THR A 46 21.75 4.20 7.58
C THR A 46 22.32 5.39 8.33
N GLY A 47 22.51 5.29 9.63
CA GLY A 47 22.90 6.45 10.45
C GLY A 47 21.87 7.58 10.45
N ALA A 48 20.62 7.30 10.05
CA ALA A 48 19.55 8.28 10.02
C ALA A 48 19.35 8.97 11.36
N VAL A 49 19.20 10.30 11.33
CA VAL A 49 19.11 11.14 12.52
C VAL A 49 17.70 11.70 12.69
N GLY A 50 17.19 11.67 13.91
CA GLY A 50 15.88 12.22 14.24
C GLY A 50 14.75 11.19 14.24
N THR A 51 13.54 11.69 14.53
CA THR A 51 12.31 10.86 14.52
C THR A 51 11.68 10.91 13.13
N PRO A 52 11.46 9.78 12.47
CA PRO A 52 10.88 9.77 11.13
C PRO A 52 9.40 10.11 11.13
N THR A 53 8.95 10.75 10.07
CA THR A 53 7.54 10.72 9.68
C THR A 53 7.22 9.35 9.11
N ARG A 54 6.28 8.65 9.75
CA ARG A 54 5.91 7.28 9.37
C ARG A 54 4.60 7.28 8.62
N LEU A 55 4.63 6.85 7.36
CA LEU A 55 3.45 6.67 6.54
C LEU A 55 2.96 5.22 6.64
N LEU A 56 1.77 5.04 7.21
CA LEU A 56 1.04 3.78 7.22
C LEU A 56 0.20 3.73 5.94
N LEU A 57 0.63 2.95 4.96
CA LEU A 57 0.08 2.90 3.61
C LEU A 57 -0.93 1.76 3.52
N LEU A 58 -2.21 2.09 3.53
CA LEU A 58 -3.30 1.13 3.44
C LEU A 58 -3.91 1.13 2.04
N ARG A 59 -3.89 -0.01 1.35
CA ARG A 59 -4.65 -0.19 0.12
C ARG A 59 -6.13 -0.30 0.45
N HIS A 60 -7.00 0.26 -0.39
CA HIS A 60 -8.46 0.13 -0.25
C HIS A 60 -8.92 -1.33 -0.23
N GLY A 61 -10.09 -1.58 0.35
CA GLY A 61 -10.76 -2.88 0.37
C GLY A 61 -11.25 -3.32 -1.01
N GLN A 62 -11.76 -4.56 -1.10
CA GLN A 62 -12.21 -5.16 -2.36
C GLN A 62 -13.38 -4.41 -2.98
N THR A 63 -13.35 -4.28 -4.32
CA THR A 63 -14.45 -3.87 -5.18
C THR A 63 -14.75 -4.99 -6.17
N GLU A 64 -15.86 -4.91 -6.89
CA GLU A 64 -16.21 -5.91 -7.91
C GLU A 64 -15.13 -5.99 -9.01
N LEU A 65 -14.63 -4.84 -9.50
CA LEU A 65 -13.57 -4.84 -10.51
C LEU A 65 -12.28 -5.49 -10.02
N SER A 66 -11.89 -5.24 -8.76
CA SER A 66 -10.68 -5.85 -8.20
C SER A 66 -10.84 -7.36 -7.97
N ALA A 67 -12.04 -7.83 -7.61
CA ALA A 67 -12.36 -9.25 -7.50
C ALA A 67 -12.23 -9.96 -8.86
N GLN A 68 -12.63 -9.29 -9.95
CA GLN A 68 -12.52 -9.76 -11.30
C GLN A 68 -11.14 -9.54 -11.94
N ARG A 69 -10.17 -9.00 -11.20
CA ARG A 69 -8.80 -8.67 -11.68
C ARG A 69 -8.80 -7.76 -12.91
N ARG A 70 -9.69 -6.75 -12.89
CA ARG A 70 -9.80 -5.73 -13.95
C ARG A 70 -9.02 -4.47 -13.56
N TYR A 71 -8.53 -3.76 -14.56
CA TYR A 71 -8.01 -2.41 -14.36
C TYR A 71 -9.10 -1.54 -13.74
N SER A 72 -8.78 -0.88 -12.63
CA SER A 72 -9.70 0.00 -11.91
C SER A 72 -8.95 1.29 -11.57
N GLY A 73 -8.91 2.20 -12.53
CA GLY A 73 -8.25 3.48 -12.45
C GLY A 73 -9.19 4.55 -11.89
N ARG A 74 -9.65 5.42 -12.77
CA ARG A 74 -10.53 6.57 -12.43
C ARG A 74 -11.98 6.18 -12.31
N GLY A 75 -12.41 5.02 -12.84
CA GLY A 75 -13.69 4.43 -12.52
C GLY A 75 -13.87 4.33 -11.00
N ASN A 76 -15.10 4.56 -10.52
CA ASN A 76 -15.37 4.72 -9.08
C ASN A 76 -16.28 3.61 -8.51
N PRO A 77 -15.93 2.31 -8.66
CA PRO A 77 -16.70 1.22 -8.07
C PRO A 77 -16.65 1.32 -6.54
N PRO A 78 -17.78 1.08 -5.84
CA PRO A 78 -17.82 1.04 -4.39
C PRO A 78 -17.13 -0.22 -3.86
N LEU A 79 -16.89 -0.25 -2.54
CA LEU A 79 -16.52 -1.47 -1.84
C LEU A 79 -17.66 -2.49 -1.95
N ASN A 80 -17.31 -3.77 -2.19
CA ASN A 80 -18.26 -4.86 -2.04
C ASN A 80 -18.28 -5.35 -0.57
N GLU A 81 -19.08 -6.37 -0.26
CA GLU A 81 -19.22 -6.90 1.10
C GLU A 81 -17.87 -7.35 1.69
N VAL A 82 -17.03 -7.99 0.88
CA VAL A 82 -15.67 -8.38 1.32
C VAL A 82 -14.83 -7.14 1.63
N GLY A 83 -14.88 -6.12 0.78
CA GLY A 83 -14.15 -4.87 0.97
C GLY A 83 -14.55 -4.14 2.25
N TRP A 84 -15.83 -4.10 2.58
CA TRP A 84 -16.31 -3.52 3.84
C TRP A 84 -15.82 -4.30 5.06
N ARG A 85 -15.81 -5.65 5.01
CA ARG A 85 -15.22 -6.47 6.08
C ARG A 85 -13.73 -6.21 6.22
N GLN A 86 -12.99 -6.15 5.10
CA GLN A 86 -11.56 -5.83 5.09
C GLN A 86 -11.28 -4.46 5.69
N ALA A 87 -12.05 -3.43 5.33
CA ALA A 87 -11.93 -2.10 5.91
C ALA A 87 -12.16 -2.10 7.43
N GLY A 88 -13.16 -2.85 7.91
CA GLY A 88 -13.43 -3.02 9.34
C GLY A 88 -12.30 -3.71 10.10
N LEU A 89 -11.72 -4.77 9.52
CA LEU A 89 -10.56 -5.48 10.11
C LEU A 89 -9.31 -4.61 10.14
N ALA A 90 -9.04 -3.87 9.07
CA ALA A 90 -7.96 -2.90 9.02
C ALA A 90 -8.13 -1.80 10.08
N ALA A 91 -9.35 -1.27 10.24
CA ALA A 91 -9.65 -0.27 11.25
C ALA A 91 -9.37 -0.79 12.67
N ARG A 92 -9.81 -1.99 13.00
CA ARG A 92 -9.48 -2.64 14.30
C ARG A 92 -7.99 -2.77 14.51
N TYR A 93 -7.27 -3.29 13.53
CA TYR A 93 -5.81 -3.45 13.60
C TYR A 93 -5.08 -2.14 13.81
N LEU A 94 -5.56 -1.05 13.19
CA LEU A 94 -4.98 0.27 13.32
C LEU A 94 -5.22 0.89 14.71
N THR A 95 -6.32 0.58 15.40
CA THR A 95 -6.57 1.08 16.78
C THR A 95 -5.58 0.52 17.80
N GLU A 96 -5.02 -0.65 17.54
CA GLU A 96 -3.96 -1.24 18.37
C GLU A 96 -2.62 -0.49 18.20
N ARG A 97 -2.46 0.26 17.11
CA ARG A 97 -1.30 1.09 16.80
C ARG A 97 -1.56 2.53 17.22
N ARG A 98 -1.17 2.87 18.44
CA ARG A 98 -1.37 4.21 19.01
C ARG A 98 -0.61 5.29 18.24
N GLY A 99 -1.13 6.53 18.27
CA GLY A 99 -0.41 7.72 17.85
C GLY A 99 -0.48 8.03 16.34
N ILE A 100 -1.56 7.61 15.64
CA ILE A 100 -1.86 8.12 14.29
C ILE A 100 -2.37 9.54 14.43
N ALA A 101 -1.62 10.51 13.88
CA ALA A 101 -1.87 11.94 14.02
C ALA A 101 -2.76 12.53 12.93
N ALA A 102 -2.83 11.86 11.75
CA ALA A 102 -3.63 12.32 10.62
C ALA A 102 -4.01 11.15 9.72
N VAL A 103 -5.12 11.30 8.98
CA VAL A 103 -5.61 10.34 7.99
C VAL A 103 -5.81 11.04 6.65
N TYR A 104 -5.10 10.60 5.64
CA TYR A 104 -5.24 11.05 4.26
C TYR A 104 -5.87 9.97 3.39
N SER A 105 -6.66 10.38 2.41
CA SER A 105 -7.32 9.47 1.47
C SER A 105 -7.28 9.98 0.04
N SER A 106 -7.16 9.04 -0.90
CA SER A 106 -7.56 9.27 -2.29
C SER A 106 -9.04 9.70 -2.35
N PRO A 107 -9.44 10.55 -3.33
CA PRO A 107 -10.84 10.96 -3.51
C PRO A 107 -11.76 9.83 -3.98
N LEU A 108 -11.23 8.72 -4.51
CA LEU A 108 -12.06 7.62 -5.03
C LEU A 108 -12.79 6.88 -3.90
N GLN A 109 -14.08 6.62 -4.12
CA GLN A 109 -15.01 6.13 -3.12
C GLN A 109 -14.46 4.92 -2.33
N ARG A 110 -13.90 3.92 -3.02
CA ARG A 110 -13.34 2.73 -2.39
C ARG A 110 -12.23 3.03 -1.36
N ALA A 111 -11.39 4.02 -1.65
CA ALA A 111 -10.34 4.44 -0.73
C ALA A 111 -10.90 5.34 0.37
N TYR A 112 -11.80 6.25 0.04
CA TYR A 112 -12.45 7.13 0.98
C TYR A 112 -13.29 6.35 2.02
N ASP A 113 -14.06 5.35 1.59
CA ASP A 113 -14.83 4.49 2.51
C ASP A 113 -13.93 3.66 3.43
N THR A 114 -12.83 3.13 2.88
CA THR A 114 -11.82 2.44 3.69
C THR A 114 -11.19 3.39 4.72
N ALA A 115 -10.82 4.61 4.30
CA ALA A 115 -10.25 5.64 5.16
C ALA A 115 -11.23 6.10 6.25
N THR A 116 -12.47 6.36 5.88
CA THR A 116 -13.51 6.81 6.82
C THR A 116 -13.81 5.75 7.87
N THR A 117 -13.80 4.47 7.49
CA THR A 117 -13.96 3.35 8.43
C THR A 117 -12.83 3.32 9.45
N ALA A 118 -11.57 3.50 9.00
CA ALA A 118 -10.41 3.56 9.89
C ALA A 118 -10.43 4.85 10.75
N ALA A 119 -10.68 6.00 10.15
CA ALA A 119 -10.70 7.30 10.82
C ALA A 119 -11.74 7.35 11.95
N ARG A 120 -12.94 6.81 11.71
CA ARG A 120 -13.99 6.70 12.74
C ARG A 120 -13.52 5.88 13.93
N ALA A 121 -12.83 4.77 13.71
CA ALA A 121 -12.29 3.95 14.79
C ALA A 121 -11.15 4.63 15.56
N LEU A 122 -10.40 5.51 14.88
CA LEU A 122 -9.30 6.28 15.46
C LEU A 122 -9.73 7.60 16.10
N GLY A 123 -11.00 8.02 15.94
CA GLY A 123 -11.49 9.34 16.39
C GLY A 123 -10.85 10.50 15.62
N ALA A 124 -10.56 10.33 14.32
CA ALA A 124 -9.88 11.29 13.46
C ALA A 124 -10.76 11.69 12.26
N ASP A 125 -10.44 12.83 11.65
CA ASP A 125 -11.02 13.25 10.39
C ASP A 125 -10.20 12.77 9.19
N VAL A 126 -10.86 12.62 8.02
CA VAL A 126 -10.21 12.26 6.77
C VAL A 126 -9.93 13.51 5.93
N THR A 127 -8.68 13.72 5.57
CA THR A 127 -8.26 14.71 4.59
C THR A 127 -8.15 14.05 3.21
N VAL A 128 -8.93 14.52 2.24
CA VAL A 128 -8.86 14.03 0.87
C VAL A 128 -7.73 14.74 0.12
N ASP A 129 -6.94 13.98 -0.64
CA ASP A 129 -5.83 14.50 -1.43
C ASP A 129 -5.82 13.88 -2.83
N GLU A 130 -5.95 14.74 -3.86
CA GLU A 130 -6.02 14.35 -5.28
C GLU A 130 -4.72 13.70 -5.78
N ASP A 131 -3.58 14.02 -5.19
CA ASP A 131 -2.31 13.41 -5.56
C ASP A 131 -2.24 11.90 -5.21
N LEU A 132 -3.19 11.39 -4.38
CA LEU A 132 -3.32 9.98 -4.00
C LEU A 132 -4.23 9.15 -4.90
N ILE A 133 -4.86 9.75 -5.90
CA ILE A 133 -5.78 9.05 -6.81
C ILE A 133 -5.04 7.96 -7.60
N GLU A 134 -5.73 6.88 -8.00
CA GLU A 134 -5.11 5.80 -8.79
C GLU A 134 -4.67 6.29 -10.17
N THR A 135 -3.81 5.52 -10.83
CA THR A 135 -3.43 5.72 -12.24
C THR A 135 -4.67 5.77 -13.11
N ASP A 136 -4.71 6.73 -14.02
CA ASP A 136 -5.70 6.71 -15.10
C ASP A 136 -5.28 5.65 -16.13
N PHE A 137 -6.03 4.56 -16.19
CA PHE A 137 -5.80 3.52 -17.18
C PHE A 137 -6.50 3.81 -18.53
N GLY A 138 -7.17 4.96 -18.66
CA GLY A 138 -7.81 5.38 -19.90
C GLY A 138 -8.71 4.32 -20.49
N ALA A 139 -8.49 3.98 -21.76
CA ALA A 139 -9.31 2.99 -22.46
C ALA A 139 -9.15 1.54 -21.96
N TRP A 140 -8.21 1.26 -21.07
CA TRP A 140 -8.08 -0.05 -20.42
C TRP A 140 -8.89 -0.17 -19.12
N ASP A 141 -9.47 0.92 -18.61
CA ASP A 141 -10.29 0.87 -17.39
C ASP A 141 -11.47 -0.11 -17.58
N GLY A 142 -11.66 -1.00 -16.63
CA GLY A 142 -12.66 -2.07 -16.68
C GLY A 142 -12.25 -3.33 -17.47
N LEU A 143 -11.15 -3.32 -18.20
CA LEU A 143 -10.63 -4.51 -18.89
C LEU A 143 -9.79 -5.37 -17.93
N THR A 144 -9.75 -6.68 -18.20
CA THR A 144 -8.74 -7.56 -17.63
C THR A 144 -7.38 -7.31 -18.29
N PHE A 145 -6.29 -7.80 -17.66
CA PHE A 145 -4.96 -7.74 -18.28
C PHE A 145 -4.90 -8.41 -19.66
N ALA A 146 -5.60 -9.55 -19.81
CA ALA A 146 -5.66 -10.28 -21.07
C ALA A 146 -6.44 -9.50 -22.14
N GLU A 147 -7.57 -8.89 -21.78
CA GLU A 147 -8.37 -8.07 -22.70
C GLU A 147 -7.60 -6.81 -23.15
N ALA A 148 -6.90 -6.13 -22.24
CA ALA A 148 -6.05 -4.99 -22.60
C ALA A 148 -4.86 -5.40 -23.49
N ALA A 149 -4.21 -6.52 -23.20
CA ALA A 149 -3.14 -7.07 -24.03
C ALA A 149 -3.61 -7.50 -25.42
N ALA A 150 -4.82 -8.05 -25.52
CA ALA A 150 -5.40 -8.41 -26.81
C ALA A 150 -5.81 -7.19 -27.64
N ARG A 151 -6.27 -6.13 -26.98
CA ARG A 151 -6.68 -4.87 -27.61
C ARG A 151 -5.48 -4.07 -28.15
N ASP A 152 -4.43 -3.90 -27.33
CA ASP A 152 -3.28 -3.05 -27.63
C ASP A 152 -1.95 -3.80 -27.35
N PRO A 153 -1.61 -4.88 -28.07
CA PRO A 153 -0.60 -5.86 -27.67
C PRO A 153 0.80 -5.26 -27.52
N GLU A 154 1.23 -4.39 -28.43
CA GLU A 154 2.55 -3.79 -28.37
C GLU A 154 2.65 -2.72 -27.31
N LEU A 155 1.62 -1.87 -27.19
CA LEU A 155 1.56 -0.83 -26.17
C LEU A 155 1.49 -1.44 -24.77
N HIS A 156 0.64 -2.45 -24.56
CA HIS A 156 0.50 -3.13 -23.27
C HIS A 156 1.82 -3.82 -22.87
N ARG A 157 2.50 -4.48 -23.82
CA ARG A 157 3.83 -5.06 -23.58
C ARG A 157 4.83 -3.98 -23.16
N ARG A 158 4.90 -2.83 -23.87
CA ARG A 158 5.80 -1.72 -23.52
C ARG A 158 5.47 -1.15 -22.14
N TRP A 159 4.20 -0.95 -21.82
CA TRP A 159 3.73 -0.43 -20.55
C TRP A 159 4.18 -1.27 -19.34
N LEU A 160 4.37 -2.58 -19.50
CA LEU A 160 4.87 -3.47 -18.43
C LEU A 160 6.36 -3.29 -18.11
N TYR A 161 7.10 -2.47 -18.86
CA TYR A 161 8.54 -2.26 -18.67
C TYR A 161 8.97 -0.79 -18.72
N ASP A 162 8.13 0.07 -19.26
CA ASP A 162 8.40 1.49 -19.49
C ASP A 162 7.41 2.33 -18.69
N THR A 163 7.89 2.98 -17.64
CA THR A 163 7.06 3.83 -16.76
C THR A 163 6.57 5.11 -17.42
N GLY A 164 7.18 5.52 -18.56
CA GLY A 164 6.73 6.64 -19.39
C GLY A 164 5.64 6.26 -20.40
N ALA A 165 5.37 4.95 -20.61
CA ALA A 165 4.31 4.53 -21.51
C ALA A 165 2.92 4.88 -20.93
N LEU A 166 2.03 5.39 -21.79
CA LEU A 166 0.66 5.76 -21.41
C LEU A 166 -0.33 4.73 -21.94
N PRO A 167 -1.28 4.26 -21.13
CA PRO A 167 -2.50 3.64 -21.64
C PRO A 167 -3.23 4.62 -22.57
N PRO A 168 -4.02 4.16 -23.54
CA PRO A 168 -4.70 5.06 -24.47
C PRO A 168 -5.64 6.03 -23.75
N GLY A 169 -5.32 7.34 -23.80
CA GLY A 169 -6.06 8.38 -23.07
C GLY A 169 -5.86 8.40 -21.57
N GLY A 170 -4.84 7.68 -21.06
CA GLY A 170 -4.56 7.57 -19.63
C GLY A 170 -3.31 8.32 -19.17
N GLU A 171 -2.79 7.93 -18.02
CA GLU A 171 -1.66 8.54 -17.29
C GLU A 171 -0.48 7.56 -17.23
N SER A 172 0.75 8.05 -17.40
CA SER A 172 1.95 7.24 -17.20
C SER A 172 2.28 7.06 -15.71
N PHE A 173 3.03 6.02 -15.36
CA PHE A 173 3.52 5.87 -13.97
C PHE A 173 4.49 7.00 -13.57
N ASP A 174 5.16 7.64 -14.52
CA ASP A 174 6.00 8.81 -14.25
C ASP A 174 5.15 10.04 -13.90
N ASP A 175 3.97 10.21 -14.50
CA ASP A 175 2.99 11.24 -14.09
C ASP A 175 2.50 11.00 -12.67
N VAL A 176 2.13 9.75 -12.36
CA VAL A 176 1.73 9.35 -11.00
C VAL A 176 2.85 9.62 -10.00
N LEU A 177 4.10 9.27 -10.35
CA LEU A 177 5.25 9.52 -9.49
C LEU A 177 5.41 11.01 -9.15
N ARG A 178 5.22 11.90 -10.13
CA ARG A 178 5.33 13.35 -9.90
C ARG A 178 4.31 13.84 -8.87
N ARG A 179 3.03 13.43 -8.97
CA ARG A 179 2.01 13.86 -8.00
C ARG A 179 2.18 13.20 -6.63
N VAL A 180 2.50 11.91 -6.58
CA VAL A 180 2.74 11.20 -5.31
C VAL A 180 3.96 11.75 -4.56
N ARG A 181 4.98 12.23 -5.30
CA ARG A 181 6.14 12.92 -4.70
C ARG A 181 5.71 14.24 -4.04
N ARG A 182 4.89 15.06 -4.72
CA ARG A 182 4.34 16.29 -4.11
C ARG A 182 3.55 15.99 -2.83
N PHE A 183 2.71 14.95 -2.86
CA PHE A 183 2.00 14.49 -1.67
C PHE A 183 2.98 14.13 -0.55
N ARG A 184 3.96 13.26 -0.82
CA ARG A 184 4.97 12.85 0.16
C ARG A 184 5.66 14.06 0.80
N ASP A 185 6.14 14.99 -0.02
CA ASP A 185 6.90 16.15 0.46
C ASP A 185 6.05 17.04 1.37
N ARG A 186 4.78 17.29 1.01
CA ARG A 186 3.84 18.05 1.85
C ARG A 186 3.55 17.36 3.17
N VAL A 187 3.23 16.08 3.12
CA VAL A 187 2.78 15.34 4.32
C VAL A 187 3.95 15.07 5.27
N VAL A 188 5.11 14.72 4.75
CA VAL A 188 6.31 14.52 5.58
C VAL A 188 6.69 15.83 6.29
N GLY A 189 6.67 16.98 5.58
CA GLY A 189 6.97 18.27 6.19
C GLY A 189 5.91 18.75 7.19
N ALA A 190 4.62 18.46 6.95
CA ALA A 190 3.54 18.87 7.84
C ALA A 190 3.41 18.00 9.12
N HIS A 191 3.92 16.77 9.07
CA HIS A 191 3.76 15.78 10.15
C HIS A 191 5.09 15.21 10.64
N GLU A 192 6.11 16.06 10.76
CA GLU A 192 7.43 15.65 11.18
C GLU A 192 7.39 14.85 12.50
N GLY A 193 8.00 13.66 12.48
CA GLY A 193 8.06 12.76 13.63
C GLY A 193 6.73 12.08 14.01
N LYS A 194 5.68 12.17 13.18
CA LYS A 194 4.35 11.62 13.45
C LYS A 194 4.06 10.38 12.60
N ASN A 195 3.08 9.60 13.04
CA ASN A 195 2.49 8.53 12.25
C ASN A 195 1.28 9.09 11.47
N VAL A 196 1.23 8.84 10.18
CA VAL A 196 0.16 9.29 9.27
C VAL A 196 -0.41 8.09 8.53
N LEU A 197 -1.71 7.90 8.61
CA LEU A 197 -2.41 6.90 7.79
C LEU A 197 -2.70 7.49 6.41
N VAL A 198 -2.32 6.76 5.38
CA VAL A 198 -2.55 7.09 3.97
C VAL A 198 -3.32 5.95 3.32
N VAL A 199 -4.56 6.21 2.92
CA VAL A 199 -5.40 5.21 2.25
C VAL A 199 -5.47 5.51 0.76
N SER A 200 -4.99 4.58 -0.06
CA SER A 200 -4.86 4.80 -1.49
C SER A 200 -4.96 3.47 -2.27
N HIS A 201 -4.27 3.40 -3.39
CA HIS A 201 -4.35 2.34 -4.39
C HIS A 201 -2.98 1.73 -4.64
N VAL A 202 -2.95 0.70 -5.49
CA VAL A 202 -1.72 -0.06 -5.79
C VAL A 202 -0.59 0.85 -6.26
N THR A 203 -0.83 1.68 -7.29
CA THR A 203 0.25 2.45 -7.91
C THR A 203 0.81 3.54 -7.00
N PRO A 204 0.00 4.42 -6.37
CA PRO A 204 0.52 5.41 -5.44
C PRO A 204 1.29 4.80 -4.26
N ILE A 205 0.79 3.68 -3.69
CA ILE A 205 1.46 3.01 -2.58
C ILE A 205 2.81 2.43 -3.02
N LYS A 206 2.86 1.74 -4.17
CA LYS A 206 4.13 1.23 -4.72
C LYS A 206 5.15 2.34 -4.97
N LEU A 207 4.69 3.51 -5.39
CA LEU A 207 5.57 4.66 -5.64
C LEU A 207 6.09 5.29 -4.35
N LEU A 208 5.28 5.35 -3.28
CA LEU A 208 5.75 5.75 -1.95
C LEU A 208 6.80 4.78 -1.41
N LEU A 209 6.57 3.47 -1.56
CA LEU A 209 7.54 2.44 -1.19
C LEU A 209 8.82 2.52 -2.05
N ARG A 210 8.68 2.75 -3.36
CA ARG A 210 9.82 2.97 -4.26
C ARG A 210 10.71 4.11 -3.80
N MET A 211 10.11 5.25 -3.41
CA MET A 211 10.85 6.40 -2.91
C MET A 211 11.54 6.09 -1.58
N ALA A 212 10.87 5.38 -0.66
CA ALA A 212 11.45 5.01 0.62
C ALA A 212 12.57 3.96 0.52
N LEU A 213 12.57 3.15 -0.53
CA LEU A 213 13.62 2.15 -0.82
C LEU A 213 14.73 2.68 -1.72
N ASP A 214 14.60 3.91 -2.23
CA ASP A 214 15.48 4.45 -3.30
C ASP A 214 15.63 3.45 -4.46
N ALA A 215 14.53 2.78 -4.83
CA ALA A 215 14.55 1.69 -5.79
C ALA A 215 14.29 2.17 -7.23
N GLY A 216 14.81 1.43 -8.20
CA GLY A 216 14.50 1.63 -9.61
C GLY A 216 13.04 1.34 -9.95
N SER A 217 12.59 1.74 -11.15
CA SER A 217 11.20 1.60 -11.62
C SER A 217 10.72 0.15 -11.68
N GLY A 218 11.62 -0.82 -11.82
CA GLY A 218 11.29 -2.25 -11.88
C GLY A 218 10.52 -2.80 -10.68
N ILE A 219 10.56 -2.11 -9.53
CA ILE A 219 9.79 -2.49 -8.34
C ILE A 219 8.27 -2.46 -8.59
N LEU A 220 7.78 -1.55 -9.45
CA LEU A 220 6.37 -1.42 -9.77
C LEU A 220 5.75 -2.72 -10.33
N TYR A 221 6.57 -3.49 -11.05
CA TYR A 221 6.15 -4.73 -11.72
C TYR A 221 6.43 -5.99 -10.90
N ARG A 222 7.20 -5.87 -9.80
CA ARG A 222 7.65 -7.01 -8.98
C ARG A 222 7.08 -7.02 -7.57
N LEU A 223 6.59 -5.87 -7.09
CA LEU A 223 5.98 -5.75 -5.79
C LEU A 223 4.49 -6.05 -5.89
N HIS A 224 4.01 -7.03 -5.11
CA HIS A 224 2.58 -7.29 -4.98
C HIS A 224 2.04 -6.58 -3.73
N LEU A 225 0.83 -6.05 -3.84
CA LEU A 225 0.08 -5.47 -2.71
C LEU A 225 -1.35 -6.00 -2.76
N ASP A 226 -1.75 -6.72 -1.75
CA ASP A 226 -3.11 -7.25 -1.59
C ASP A 226 -4.12 -6.14 -1.24
N LEU A 227 -5.40 -6.42 -1.46
CA LEU A 227 -6.49 -5.55 -1.04
C LEU A 227 -6.52 -5.42 0.49
N ALA A 228 -6.72 -4.21 0.97
CA ALA A 228 -6.63 -3.86 2.39
C ALA A 228 -5.30 -4.24 3.05
N SER A 229 -4.22 -4.43 2.29
CA SER A 229 -2.89 -4.64 2.87
C SER A 229 -2.32 -3.36 3.44
N LEU A 230 -1.52 -3.49 4.50
CA LEU A 230 -0.80 -2.40 5.14
C LEU A 230 0.70 -2.50 4.85
N SER A 231 1.29 -1.38 4.44
CA SER A 231 2.74 -1.22 4.34
C SER A 231 3.17 0.00 5.17
N ILE A 232 4.44 0.06 5.59
CA ILE A 232 4.96 1.15 6.41
C ILE A 232 6.28 1.66 5.82
N ALA A 233 6.31 2.93 5.47
CA ALA A 233 7.48 3.67 5.03
C ALA A 233 7.82 4.77 6.03
N GLU A 234 9.11 5.01 6.25
CA GLU A 234 9.63 6.04 7.15
C GLU A 234 10.50 7.02 6.36
N PHE A 235 10.29 8.31 6.62
CA PHE A 235 11.06 9.41 6.03
C PHE A 235 11.64 10.26 7.16
N TYR A 236 12.97 10.38 7.19
CA TYR A 236 13.70 11.07 8.24
C TYR A 236 13.99 12.52 7.86
N PRO A 237 14.17 13.43 8.84
CA PRO A 237 14.46 14.84 8.59
C PRO A 237 15.76 15.09 7.81
N ASP A 238 16.74 14.19 7.95
CA ASP A 238 18.02 14.24 7.23
C ASP A 238 17.95 13.74 5.77
N GLY A 239 16.77 13.35 5.30
CA GLY A 239 16.53 12.83 3.96
C GLY A 239 16.68 11.31 3.84
N ALA A 240 17.12 10.62 4.88
CA ALA A 240 17.15 9.17 4.92
C ALA A 240 15.71 8.60 4.91
N SER A 241 15.57 7.36 4.49
CA SER A 241 14.27 6.67 4.47
C SER A 241 14.43 5.17 4.70
N SER A 242 13.35 4.51 5.11
CA SER A 242 13.31 3.07 5.27
C SER A 242 11.91 2.50 5.05
N VAL A 243 11.82 1.20 4.79
CA VAL A 243 10.57 0.45 4.74
C VAL A 243 10.57 -0.57 5.87
N ARG A 244 9.55 -0.53 6.73
CA ARG A 244 9.42 -1.41 7.90
C ARG A 244 8.55 -2.61 7.63
N LEU A 245 7.60 -2.46 6.71
CA LEU A 245 6.57 -3.45 6.47
C LEU A 245 6.07 -3.32 5.04
N VAL A 246 5.85 -4.45 4.38
CA VAL A 246 5.24 -4.49 3.05
C VAL A 246 4.17 -5.55 3.03
N ASN A 247 3.00 -5.18 2.50
CA ASN A 247 1.90 -6.11 2.20
C ASN A 247 1.42 -6.95 3.40
N GLN A 248 1.31 -6.36 4.58
CA GLN A 248 0.76 -7.04 5.76
C GLN A 248 -0.74 -7.28 5.60
N THR A 249 -1.16 -8.54 5.68
CA THR A 249 -2.56 -8.99 5.58
C THR A 249 -2.98 -9.92 6.72
N GLY A 250 -2.09 -10.30 7.62
CA GLY A 250 -2.36 -11.26 8.69
C GLY A 250 -3.49 -10.88 9.65
N TYR A 251 -3.98 -9.63 9.60
CA TYR A 251 -5.15 -9.20 10.37
C TYR A 251 -6.48 -9.38 9.62
N LEU A 252 -6.45 -9.86 8.39
CA LEU A 252 -7.65 -10.09 7.59
C LEU A 252 -8.25 -11.50 7.78
N GLY A 253 -7.55 -12.39 8.48
CA GLY A 253 -7.98 -13.76 8.75
C GLY A 253 -7.32 -14.79 7.88
#